data_8fd725d1cdb2b50920c4c67851f3e272
#
_entry.id   8fd725d1cdb2b50920c4c67851f3e272
#
_cell.length_a   1.000
_cell.length_b   1.000
_cell.length_c   1.000
_cell.angle_alpha   90.00
_cell.angle_beta   90.00
_cell.angle_gamma   90.00
#
_symmetry.space_group_name_H-M   'P 1'
#
loop_
_entity.id
_entity.type
_entity.pdbx_description
1 polymer ?
#
loop_
_entity_poly.entity_id
_entity_poly.type
_entity_poly.pdbx_seq_one_letter_code
_entity_poly.pdbx_strand_id
1 'polypeptide(L)'
;VAGDIEVSGSVEVATIDYTDGDLAMTIADGGGVTFAQDITLSADKSLNLPHAAHIAFTDVIADNSIDDHDAQGVIFTFNAGATVTPFSPVYLAEDNLVEEANATAIATMPCIGVSINTSDVTVGNPVEVMVMGLIRDDDFNFGTHGAAVYVSTTVGTMTSTAPSGTNNVVQVIGHSIEDDAIFVQPCLTTIEHA
;
A
#
# COMPACT_ATOMS: atom_id res chain seq x y z
N VAL A 1 -18.17 -2.62 -45.46
CA VAL A 1 -19.37 -3.02 -44.75
C VAL A 1 -18.91 -3.37 -43.35
N ALA A 2 -19.16 -2.49 -42.40
CA ALA A 2 -19.04 -2.86 -40.99
C ALA A 2 -20.22 -3.78 -40.68
N GLY A 3 -19.94 -4.99 -40.34
CA GLY A 3 -20.95 -5.94 -39.87
C GLY A 3 -20.67 -6.31 -38.44
N ASP A 4 -21.69 -6.34 -37.60
CA ASP A 4 -21.59 -6.84 -36.26
C ASP A 4 -21.31 -8.36 -36.30
N ILE A 5 -20.41 -8.81 -35.43
CA ILE A 5 -20.18 -10.23 -35.20
C ILE A 5 -21.09 -10.63 -34.05
N GLU A 6 -22.17 -11.34 -34.32
CA GLU A 6 -23.05 -11.90 -33.31
C GLU A 6 -22.54 -13.32 -32.95
N VAL A 7 -22.16 -13.51 -31.69
CA VAL A 7 -21.66 -14.80 -31.18
C VAL A 7 -22.59 -15.27 -30.08
N SER A 8 -23.25 -16.41 -30.30
CA SER A 8 -24.18 -17.03 -29.33
C SER A 8 -23.45 -17.88 -28.25
N GLY A 9 -22.12 -17.83 -28.18
CA GLY A 9 -21.27 -18.54 -27.24
C GLY A 9 -20.11 -17.69 -26.77
N SER A 10 -19.04 -18.33 -26.27
CA SER A 10 -17.80 -17.63 -25.91
C SER A 10 -16.97 -17.31 -27.14
N VAL A 11 -16.31 -16.14 -27.12
CA VAL A 11 -15.28 -15.76 -28.07
C VAL A 11 -13.94 -16.03 -27.42
N GLU A 12 -13.18 -16.99 -27.94
CA GLU A 12 -11.81 -17.25 -27.50
C GLU A 12 -10.86 -16.62 -28.52
N VAL A 13 -10.15 -15.55 -28.09
CA VAL A 13 -9.17 -14.84 -28.92
C VAL A 13 -7.87 -14.69 -28.16
N ALA A 14 -6.74 -14.85 -28.86
CA ALA A 14 -5.42 -14.69 -28.25
C ALA A 14 -5.10 -13.21 -27.97
N THR A 15 -5.66 -12.29 -28.75
CA THR A 15 -5.47 -10.85 -28.60
C THR A 15 -6.69 -10.11 -29.13
N ILE A 16 -7.12 -9.07 -28.41
CA ILE A 16 -8.02 -8.05 -28.94
C ILE A 16 -7.14 -6.87 -29.28
N ASP A 17 -6.84 -6.70 -30.56
CA ASP A 17 -6.01 -5.61 -31.09
C ASP A 17 -6.90 -4.59 -31.79
N TYR A 18 -6.54 -3.31 -31.63
CA TYR A 18 -7.29 -2.19 -32.19
C TYR A 18 -6.33 -1.24 -32.93
N THR A 19 -6.52 -1.09 -34.22
CA THR A 19 -5.55 -0.44 -35.12
C THR A 19 -5.84 0.99 -35.47
N ASP A 20 -7.01 1.56 -35.14
CA ASP A 20 -7.41 2.91 -35.59
C ASP A 20 -7.65 3.95 -34.48
N GLY A 21 -7.39 3.60 -33.22
CA GLY A 21 -7.38 4.56 -32.10
C GLY A 21 -8.75 4.85 -31.46
N ASP A 22 -9.82 4.22 -31.90
CA ASP A 22 -11.14 4.35 -31.31
C ASP A 22 -11.41 3.26 -30.22
N LEU A 23 -12.58 3.06 -29.75
CA LEU A 23 -12.94 2.30 -28.56
C LEU A 23 -12.58 0.80 -28.65
N ALA A 24 -11.64 0.31 -27.84
CA ALA A 24 -11.22 -1.09 -27.83
C ALA A 24 -12.24 -2.07 -27.24
N MET A 25 -13.08 -1.64 -26.30
CA MET A 25 -14.10 -2.47 -25.69
C MET A 25 -15.27 -1.65 -25.16
N THR A 26 -16.50 -2.02 -25.53
CA THR A 26 -17.73 -1.57 -24.87
C THR A 26 -18.48 -2.79 -24.37
N ILE A 27 -18.79 -2.80 -23.09
CA ILE A 27 -19.77 -3.72 -22.54
C ILE A 27 -20.99 -2.88 -22.19
N ALA A 28 -22.07 -3.04 -22.97
CA ALA A 28 -23.34 -2.36 -22.77
C ALA A 28 -24.29 -3.24 -21.96
N ASP A 29 -25.35 -2.61 -21.44
CA ASP A 29 -26.49 -3.28 -20.82
C ASP A 29 -26.20 -4.07 -19.54
N GLY A 30 -25.60 -3.37 -18.56
CA GLY A 30 -25.48 -3.88 -17.18
C GLY A 30 -24.48 -5.01 -16.98
N GLY A 31 -23.66 -5.33 -18.01
CA GLY A 31 -22.60 -6.32 -17.90
C GLY A 31 -21.38 -5.80 -17.14
N GLY A 32 -20.94 -6.55 -16.11
CA GLY A 32 -19.65 -6.34 -15.50
C GLY A 32 -18.51 -6.89 -16.36
N VAL A 33 -17.34 -6.26 -16.31
CA VAL A 33 -16.10 -6.81 -16.87
C VAL A 33 -15.29 -7.37 -15.72
N THR A 34 -14.97 -8.66 -15.79
CA THR A 34 -14.04 -9.29 -14.85
C THR A 34 -12.74 -9.57 -15.57
N PHE A 35 -11.64 -9.08 -15.02
CA PHE A 35 -10.30 -9.43 -15.45
C PHE A 35 -9.76 -10.50 -14.49
N ALA A 36 -9.24 -11.58 -15.06
CA ALA A 36 -8.63 -12.67 -14.27
C ALA A 36 -7.15 -12.39 -13.94
N GLN A 37 -6.63 -11.28 -14.44
CA GLN A 37 -5.24 -10.83 -14.27
C GLN A 37 -5.24 -9.33 -14.01
N ASP A 38 -4.09 -8.78 -13.66
CA ASP A 38 -3.90 -7.37 -13.40
C ASP A 38 -4.26 -6.50 -14.61
N ILE A 39 -4.80 -5.32 -14.32
CA ILE A 39 -5.00 -4.29 -15.34
C ILE A 39 -3.80 -3.36 -15.30
N THR A 40 -2.91 -3.47 -16.29
CA THR A 40 -1.77 -2.57 -16.45
C THR A 40 -2.14 -1.41 -17.37
N LEU A 41 -2.02 -0.18 -16.87
CA LEU A 41 -2.14 1.01 -17.69
C LEU A 41 -0.75 1.44 -18.18
N SER A 42 -0.63 1.67 -19.51
CA SER A 42 0.60 2.21 -20.06
C SER A 42 0.91 3.60 -19.52
N ALA A 43 2.15 4.08 -19.66
CA ALA A 43 2.54 5.44 -19.32
C ALA A 43 1.56 6.46 -19.95
N ASP A 44 1.28 7.53 -19.22
CA ASP A 44 0.36 8.60 -19.63
C ASP A 44 -1.12 8.21 -19.79
N LYS A 45 -1.50 7.02 -19.30
CA LYS A 45 -2.90 6.59 -19.24
C LYS A 45 -3.43 6.64 -17.80
N SER A 46 -4.71 6.89 -17.67
CA SER A 46 -5.39 6.95 -16.39
C SER A 46 -6.66 6.12 -16.40
N LEU A 47 -6.99 5.53 -15.25
CA LEU A 47 -8.30 4.97 -15.01
C LEU A 47 -9.26 6.12 -14.64
N ASN A 48 -10.15 6.49 -15.55
CA ASN A 48 -11.16 7.51 -15.29
C ASN A 48 -12.44 6.85 -14.77
N LEU A 49 -12.72 7.07 -13.50
CA LEU A 49 -13.94 6.60 -12.86
C LEU A 49 -15.00 7.69 -12.92
N PRO A 50 -16.22 7.41 -13.45
CA PRO A 50 -17.29 8.38 -13.47
C PRO A 50 -17.77 8.74 -12.06
N HIS A 51 -18.45 9.87 -11.93
CA HIS A 51 -19.11 10.27 -10.69
C HIS A 51 -19.98 9.13 -10.13
N ALA A 52 -19.84 8.80 -8.87
CA ALA A 52 -20.43 7.68 -8.15
C ALA A 52 -19.73 6.31 -8.32
N ALA A 53 -18.67 6.19 -9.14
CA ALA A 53 -17.83 5.00 -9.10
C ALA A 53 -16.80 5.10 -7.95
N HIS A 54 -16.40 3.97 -7.46
CA HIS A 54 -15.38 3.88 -6.40
C HIS A 54 -14.42 2.72 -6.69
N ILE A 55 -13.20 2.85 -6.18
CA ILE A 55 -12.28 1.72 -6.10
C ILE A 55 -12.57 1.03 -4.77
N ALA A 56 -13.01 -0.21 -4.82
CA ALA A 56 -13.19 -1.03 -3.64
C ALA A 56 -12.08 -2.08 -3.57
N PHE A 57 -11.40 -2.12 -2.45
CA PHE A 57 -10.57 -3.25 -2.07
C PHE A 57 -11.47 -4.21 -1.31
N THR A 58 -11.77 -5.36 -1.93
CA THR A 58 -12.84 -6.25 -1.45
C THR A 58 -12.34 -7.53 -0.79
N ASP A 59 -11.05 -7.75 -0.74
CA ASP A 59 -10.52 -8.78 0.13
C ASP A 59 -10.76 -8.37 1.57
N VAL A 60 -11.54 -9.16 2.23
CA VAL A 60 -12.03 -8.85 3.56
C VAL A 60 -11.10 -9.52 4.56
N ILE A 61 -10.49 -8.73 5.41
CA ILE A 61 -9.78 -9.21 6.62
C ILE A 61 -10.74 -9.94 7.59
N ALA A 62 -11.97 -10.23 7.18
CA ALA A 62 -13.05 -10.62 8.06
C ALA A 62 -12.94 -12.04 8.62
N ASP A 63 -11.98 -12.86 8.22
CA ASP A 63 -11.86 -14.24 8.72
C ASP A 63 -10.43 -14.78 8.81
N ASN A 64 -9.44 -13.94 9.10
CA ASN A 64 -8.03 -14.33 8.99
C ASN A 64 -7.58 -14.63 7.54
N SER A 65 -8.21 -14.02 6.55
CA SER A 65 -7.95 -14.31 5.14
C SER A 65 -6.80 -13.50 4.55
N ILE A 66 -6.21 -12.57 5.29
CA ILE A 66 -4.91 -12.00 4.93
C ILE A 66 -3.85 -12.96 5.44
N ASP A 67 -3.11 -13.54 4.51
CA ASP A 67 -1.98 -14.40 4.83
C ASP A 67 -0.86 -13.59 5.50
N ASP A 68 0.03 -14.29 6.17
CA ASP A 68 1.24 -13.69 6.72
C ASP A 68 2.06 -12.98 5.62
N HIS A 69 2.58 -11.81 5.91
CA HIS A 69 3.27 -10.92 4.97
C HIS A 69 2.42 -10.40 3.81
N ASP A 70 1.11 -10.27 4.00
CA ASP A 70 0.20 -9.73 2.99
C ASP A 70 -0.10 -8.24 3.19
N ALA A 71 -0.40 -7.56 2.08
CA ALA A 71 -0.62 -6.12 2.07
C ALA A 71 -1.65 -5.71 1.00
N GLN A 72 -2.57 -4.82 1.36
CA GLN A 72 -3.60 -4.34 0.45
C GLN A 72 -3.85 -2.84 0.63
N GLY A 73 -3.59 -2.05 -0.40
CA GLY A 73 -3.79 -0.60 -0.28
C GLY A 73 -3.13 0.24 -1.38
N VAL A 74 -2.81 1.46 -1.02
CA VAL A 74 -2.12 2.43 -1.89
C VAL A 74 -0.62 2.35 -1.63
N ILE A 75 0.12 2.02 -2.68
CA ILE A 75 1.54 1.72 -2.63
C ILE A 75 2.29 2.67 -3.56
N PHE A 76 3.42 3.17 -3.10
CA PHE A 76 4.39 3.91 -3.92
C PHE A 76 5.75 3.22 -3.86
N THR A 77 6.51 3.33 -4.96
CA THR A 77 7.86 2.78 -5.03
C THR A 77 8.88 3.91 -4.85
N PHE A 78 9.80 3.71 -3.92
CA PHE A 78 10.97 4.56 -3.66
C PHE A 78 12.25 3.74 -3.83
N ASN A 79 13.41 4.36 -3.69
CA ASN A 79 14.67 3.63 -3.59
C ASN A 79 15.17 3.59 -2.14
N ALA A 80 15.82 2.51 -1.77
CA ALA A 80 16.44 2.37 -0.45
C ALA A 80 17.68 3.25 -0.30
N GLY A 81 17.71 4.14 0.68
CA GLY A 81 18.88 4.93 1.08
C GLY A 81 19.81 4.15 1.99
N ALA A 82 19.25 3.26 2.80
CA ALA A 82 19.94 2.26 3.61
C ALA A 82 19.24 0.91 3.43
N THR A 83 19.71 -0.15 4.09
CA THR A 83 18.95 -1.41 4.12
C THR A 83 17.59 -1.17 4.79
N VAL A 84 16.53 -1.63 4.15
CA VAL A 84 15.15 -1.60 4.67
C VAL A 84 14.70 -3.03 4.89
N THR A 85 14.33 -3.35 6.11
CA THR A 85 13.81 -4.68 6.48
C THR A 85 12.31 -4.79 6.15
N PRO A 86 11.78 -6.01 6.06
CA PRO A 86 10.35 -6.21 5.81
C PRO A 86 9.46 -5.49 6.82
N PHE A 87 8.34 -4.99 6.34
CA PHE A 87 7.27 -4.37 7.15
C PHE A 87 7.74 -3.28 8.13
N SER A 88 8.81 -2.56 7.75
CA SER A 88 9.37 -1.46 8.54
C SER A 88 8.74 -0.11 8.21
N PRO A 89 8.46 0.74 9.22
CA PRO A 89 8.11 2.13 8.97
C PRO A 89 9.30 2.86 8.35
N VAL A 90 9.04 3.68 7.31
CA VAL A 90 10.08 4.39 6.57
C VAL A 90 9.82 5.89 6.50
N TYR A 91 10.90 6.68 6.43
CA TYR A 91 10.86 8.13 6.23
C TYR A 91 11.63 8.50 4.96
N LEU A 92 11.39 9.71 4.43
CA LEU A 92 12.18 10.25 3.32
C LEU A 92 13.50 10.82 3.86
N ALA A 93 14.60 10.17 3.54
CA ALA A 93 15.94 10.57 3.99
C ALA A 93 16.55 11.63 3.07
N GLU A 94 16.45 11.44 1.76
CA GLU A 94 16.93 12.33 0.71
C GLU A 94 16.00 12.27 -0.51
N ASP A 95 16.41 12.87 -1.63
CA ASP A 95 15.63 12.91 -2.86
C ASP A 95 15.27 11.49 -3.35
N ASN A 96 14.00 11.12 -3.20
CA ASN A 96 13.44 9.81 -3.59
C ASN A 96 14.08 8.61 -2.87
N LEU A 97 14.77 8.81 -1.77
CA LEU A 97 15.34 7.75 -0.94
C LEU A 97 14.54 7.59 0.35
N VAL A 98 14.27 6.34 0.72
CA VAL A 98 13.66 6.00 2.00
C VAL A 98 14.63 5.21 2.87
N GLU A 99 14.55 5.46 4.17
CA GLU A 99 15.26 4.71 5.20
C GLU A 99 14.29 4.34 6.32
N GLU A 100 14.67 3.40 7.17
CA GLU A 100 13.86 2.99 8.31
C GLU A 100 13.69 4.13 9.32
N ALA A 101 12.44 4.41 9.67
CA ALA A 101 12.10 5.46 10.62
C ALA A 101 12.47 5.06 12.05
N ASN A 102 12.79 6.09 12.84
CA ASN A 102 13.14 5.96 14.25
C ASN A 102 12.64 7.18 15.04
N ALA A 103 11.85 6.92 16.07
CA ALA A 103 11.24 7.96 16.88
C ALA A 103 12.19 8.65 17.89
N THR A 104 13.48 8.34 17.90
CA THR A 104 14.44 8.96 18.84
C THR A 104 14.84 10.39 18.47
N ALA A 105 14.60 10.82 17.23
CA ALA A 105 14.94 12.16 16.76
C ALA A 105 14.06 12.57 15.56
N ILE A 106 13.82 13.86 15.42
CA ILE A 106 13.07 14.43 14.29
C ILE A 106 13.78 14.21 12.93
N ALA A 107 15.09 14.00 12.93
CA ALA A 107 15.88 13.79 11.72
C ALA A 107 15.56 12.48 10.98
N THR A 108 14.99 11.49 11.68
CA THR A 108 14.56 10.18 11.14
C THR A 108 13.03 10.05 11.07
N MET A 109 12.36 11.19 11.00
CA MET A 109 10.91 11.35 10.98
C MET A 109 10.53 12.49 10.00
N PRO A 110 9.28 12.64 9.56
CA PRO A 110 8.13 11.76 9.82
C PRO A 110 8.16 10.48 8.99
N CYS A 111 7.57 9.43 9.52
CA CYS A 111 7.25 8.22 8.77
C CYS A 111 6.20 8.57 7.68
N ILE A 112 6.44 8.10 6.46
CA ILE A 112 5.55 8.30 5.31
C ILE A 112 4.72 7.06 4.97
N GLY A 113 5.10 5.90 5.47
CA GLY A 113 4.46 4.63 5.20
C GLY A 113 5.25 3.46 5.78
N VAL A 114 4.81 2.26 5.44
CA VAL A 114 5.43 1.00 5.87
C VAL A 114 5.89 0.24 4.63
N SER A 115 7.13 -0.28 4.63
CA SER A 115 7.62 -1.16 3.57
C SER A 115 6.77 -2.44 3.54
N ILE A 116 6.49 -2.95 2.35
CA ILE A 116 5.74 -4.21 2.18
C ILE A 116 6.56 -5.28 1.45
N ASN A 117 7.85 -5.07 1.34
CA ASN A 117 8.76 -6.08 0.82
C ASN A 117 8.88 -7.24 1.82
N THR A 118 8.93 -8.46 1.32
CA THR A 118 9.02 -9.68 2.13
C THR A 118 10.44 -10.15 2.42
N SER A 119 11.43 -9.35 2.03
CA SER A 119 12.86 -9.56 2.29
C SER A 119 13.58 -8.22 2.38
N ASP A 120 14.77 -8.21 2.97
CA ASP A 120 15.62 -7.03 3.06
C ASP A 120 15.87 -6.41 1.69
N VAL A 121 15.65 -5.10 1.59
CA VAL A 121 15.97 -4.30 0.41
C VAL A 121 17.26 -3.57 0.66
N THR A 122 18.28 -3.86 -0.15
CA THR A 122 19.59 -3.21 -0.03
C THR A 122 19.61 -1.85 -0.74
N VAL A 123 20.55 -0.99 -0.35
CA VAL A 123 20.75 0.38 -0.88
C VAL A 123 20.62 0.45 -2.39
N GLY A 124 19.86 1.41 -2.87
CA GLY A 124 19.65 1.71 -4.29
C GLY A 124 18.59 0.85 -4.98
N ASN A 125 18.06 -0.19 -4.33
CA ASN A 125 16.99 -1.02 -4.88
C ASN A 125 15.60 -0.46 -4.54
N PRO A 126 14.57 -0.83 -5.33
CA PRO A 126 13.21 -0.35 -5.11
C PRO A 126 12.60 -0.91 -3.82
N VAL A 127 11.99 -0.03 -3.05
CA VAL A 127 11.18 -0.33 -1.85
C VAL A 127 9.73 0.01 -2.18
N GLU A 128 8.85 -0.94 -2.00
CA GLU A 128 7.41 -0.74 -2.07
C GLU A 128 6.91 -0.27 -0.71
N VAL A 129 6.32 0.92 -0.67
CA VAL A 129 5.87 1.59 0.56
C VAL A 129 4.36 1.77 0.53
N MET A 130 3.68 1.15 1.48
CA MET A 130 2.26 1.38 1.70
C MET A 130 2.05 2.68 2.46
N VAL A 131 1.30 3.60 1.87
CA VAL A 131 0.95 4.89 2.49
C VAL A 131 -0.47 4.91 3.05
N MET A 132 -1.32 4.01 2.61
CA MET A 132 -2.65 3.80 3.17
C MET A 132 -3.15 2.41 2.81
N GLY A 133 -3.55 1.62 3.80
CA GLY A 133 -4.09 0.28 3.55
C GLY A 133 -3.90 -0.65 4.74
N LEU A 134 -4.02 -1.93 4.47
CA LEU A 134 -3.97 -3.00 5.44
C LEU A 134 -2.70 -3.81 5.24
N ILE A 135 -2.01 -4.11 6.31
CA ILE A 135 -0.86 -5.03 6.32
C ILE A 135 -1.01 -6.00 7.49
N ARG A 136 -0.55 -7.21 7.27
CA ARG A 136 -0.46 -8.25 8.29
C ARG A 136 0.94 -8.88 8.30
N ASP A 137 1.42 -9.17 9.49
CA ASP A 137 2.67 -9.87 9.74
C ASP A 137 2.55 -10.59 11.09
N ASP A 138 2.78 -11.88 11.11
CA ASP A 138 2.71 -12.72 12.32
C ASP A 138 3.70 -12.28 13.43
N ASP A 139 4.72 -11.49 13.08
CA ASP A 139 5.67 -10.90 14.01
C ASP A 139 5.13 -9.62 14.70
N PHE A 140 4.03 -9.06 14.24
CA PHE A 140 3.39 -7.94 14.92
C PHE A 140 2.72 -8.39 16.21
N ASN A 141 2.69 -7.49 17.18
CA ASN A 141 1.98 -7.70 18.46
C ASN A 141 1.51 -6.34 18.99
N PHE A 142 0.42 -5.85 18.43
CA PHE A 142 -0.15 -4.55 18.82
C PHE A 142 -1.23 -4.67 19.91
N GLY A 143 -1.70 -5.88 20.19
CA GLY A 143 -2.61 -6.19 21.29
C GLY A 143 -4.05 -5.79 20.98
N THR A 144 -4.53 -4.69 21.51
CA THR A 144 -5.95 -4.33 21.50
C THR A 144 -6.40 -3.77 20.17
N HIS A 145 -7.53 -4.26 19.63
CA HIS A 145 -8.18 -3.70 18.45
C HIS A 145 -8.42 -2.19 18.58
N GLY A 146 -8.11 -1.45 17.52
CA GLY A 146 -8.24 0.00 17.47
C GLY A 146 -7.16 0.76 18.24
N ALA A 147 -6.15 0.10 18.79
CA ALA A 147 -5.02 0.78 19.41
C ALA A 147 -4.25 1.59 18.39
N ALA A 148 -3.80 2.80 18.77
CA ALA A 148 -2.92 3.58 17.93
C ALA A 148 -1.55 2.89 17.82
N VAL A 149 -1.01 2.85 16.61
CA VAL A 149 0.32 2.32 16.33
C VAL A 149 1.24 3.47 15.98
N TYR A 150 2.43 3.46 16.56
CA TYR A 150 3.45 4.51 16.47
C TYR A 150 4.74 3.97 15.87
N VAL A 151 5.59 4.86 15.35
CA VAL A 151 7.00 4.54 15.12
C VAL A 151 7.66 4.32 16.47
N SER A 152 8.43 3.23 16.58
CA SER A 152 9.17 2.90 17.80
C SER A 152 10.47 3.72 17.93
N THR A 153 11.03 3.74 19.12
CA THR A 153 12.41 4.17 19.35
C THR A 153 13.47 3.15 18.90
N THR A 154 13.06 1.97 18.50
CA THR A 154 13.90 1.00 17.81
C THR A 154 13.74 1.21 16.31
N VAL A 155 14.87 1.33 15.59
CA VAL A 155 14.88 1.55 14.13
C VAL A 155 14.08 0.47 13.43
N GLY A 156 13.24 0.88 12.45
CA GLY A 156 12.49 -0.04 11.60
C GLY A 156 11.36 -0.79 12.31
N THR A 157 11.01 -0.43 13.54
CA THR A 157 9.93 -1.11 14.25
C THR A 157 8.75 -0.20 14.60
N MET A 158 7.61 -0.80 14.80
CA MET A 158 6.37 -0.16 15.22
C MET A 158 6.00 -0.58 16.65
N THR A 159 5.16 0.20 17.32
CA THR A 159 4.74 -0.06 18.71
C THR A 159 3.35 0.50 18.99
N SER A 160 2.59 -0.18 19.86
CA SER A 160 1.32 0.34 20.41
C SER A 160 1.52 1.28 21.61
N THR A 161 2.77 1.49 22.05
CA THR A 161 3.10 2.43 23.15
C THR A 161 3.74 3.68 22.60
N ALA A 162 3.14 4.84 22.87
CA ALA A 162 3.68 6.12 22.41
C ALA A 162 5.10 6.37 22.99
N PRO A 163 6.09 6.76 22.15
CA PRO A 163 7.40 7.17 22.64
C PRO A 163 7.30 8.32 23.65
N SER A 164 8.07 8.28 24.75
CA SER A 164 7.93 9.25 25.87
C SER A 164 9.24 9.83 26.35
N GLY A 165 10.38 9.51 25.74
CA GLY A 165 11.68 10.08 26.12
C GLY A 165 11.88 11.50 25.59
N THR A 166 12.78 12.28 26.21
CA THR A 166 13.20 13.61 25.72
C THR A 166 13.69 13.50 24.26
N ASN A 167 13.29 14.43 23.41
CA ASN A 167 13.51 14.47 21.98
C ASN A 167 12.83 13.32 21.18
N ASN A 168 12.12 12.42 21.81
CA ASN A 168 11.37 11.42 21.08
C ASN A 168 10.21 12.05 20.33
N VAL A 169 9.95 11.53 19.14
CA VAL A 169 8.89 12.01 18.23
C VAL A 169 7.71 11.06 18.28
N VAL A 170 6.55 11.57 18.60
CA VAL A 170 5.29 10.81 18.59
C VAL A 170 4.59 11.05 17.26
N GLN A 171 4.35 10.00 16.50
CA GLN A 171 3.55 10.00 15.29
C GLN A 171 2.69 8.73 15.27
N VAL A 172 1.38 8.90 15.13
CA VAL A 172 0.48 7.79 14.83
C VAL A 172 0.63 7.45 13.35
N ILE A 173 0.91 6.19 13.04
CA ILE A 173 1.09 5.69 11.67
C ILE A 173 -0.03 4.74 11.25
N GLY A 174 -0.90 4.36 12.17
CA GLY A 174 -2.01 3.49 11.91
C GLY A 174 -2.75 3.08 13.17
N HIS A 175 -3.65 2.13 13.00
CA HIS A 175 -4.42 1.54 14.09
C HIS A 175 -4.43 0.03 13.93
N SER A 176 -4.25 -0.70 15.03
CA SER A 176 -4.37 -2.16 15.02
C SER A 176 -5.81 -2.57 14.68
N ILE A 177 -5.94 -3.54 13.80
CA ILE A 177 -7.21 -4.19 13.50
C ILE A 177 -7.30 -5.47 14.32
N GLU A 178 -6.18 -6.18 14.38
CA GLU A 178 -5.93 -7.37 15.17
C GLU A 178 -4.52 -7.28 15.80
N ASP A 179 -4.10 -8.29 16.54
CA ASP A 179 -2.78 -8.30 17.18
C ASP A 179 -1.65 -8.18 16.15
N ASP A 180 -1.82 -8.81 15.00
CA ASP A 180 -0.87 -8.99 13.93
C ASP A 180 -1.20 -8.19 12.65
N ALA A 181 -2.25 -7.35 12.68
CA ALA A 181 -2.69 -6.58 11.53
C ALA A 181 -2.96 -5.10 11.86
N ILE A 182 -2.56 -4.21 10.95
CA ILE A 182 -2.81 -2.77 11.11
C ILE A 182 -3.43 -2.15 9.85
N PHE A 183 -4.24 -1.14 10.06
CA PHE A 183 -4.59 -0.18 9.03
C PHE A 183 -3.57 0.95 9.05
N VAL A 184 -2.71 0.98 8.04
CA VAL A 184 -1.68 2.02 7.85
C VAL A 184 -2.33 3.29 7.34
N GLN A 185 -2.09 4.40 8.02
CA GLN A 185 -2.44 5.76 7.58
C GLN A 185 -1.60 6.76 8.39
N PRO A 186 -0.36 7.05 8.00
CA PRO A 186 0.50 7.93 8.76
C PRO A 186 -0.10 9.32 8.94
N CYS A 187 -0.17 9.78 10.18
CA CYS A 187 -0.58 11.13 10.50
C CYS A 187 0.51 12.13 10.04
N LEU A 188 0.11 13.22 9.39
CA LEU A 188 1.06 14.26 8.96
C LEU A 188 1.59 15.11 10.11
N THR A 189 1.00 15.01 11.30
CA THR A 189 1.41 15.76 12.49
C THR A 189 2.27 14.88 13.38
N THR A 190 3.41 15.43 13.78
CA THR A 190 4.31 14.83 14.76
C THR A 190 4.43 15.75 15.98
N ILE A 191 4.69 15.16 17.14
CA ILE A 191 4.95 15.87 18.40
C ILE A 191 6.32 15.41 18.92
N GLU A 192 7.22 16.35 19.15
CA GLU A 192 8.52 16.08 19.80
C GLU A 192 8.41 16.37 21.29
N HIS A 193 8.87 15.43 22.10
CA HIS A 193 8.96 15.62 23.55
C HIS A 193 10.14 16.56 23.90
N ALA A 194 9.84 17.55 24.73
CA ALA A 194 10.86 18.47 25.26
C ALA A 194 11.73 17.83 26.35
#